data_94a6dbc65c365a8fb91cb2427b9534f5
#
_entry.id   94a6dbc65c365a8fb91cb2427b9534f5
#
_cell.length_a   1.000
_cell.length_b   1.000
_cell.length_c   1.000
_cell.angle_alpha   90.00
_cell.angle_beta   90.00
_cell.angle_gamma   90.00
#
_symmetry.space_group_name_H-M   'P 1'
#
loop_
_entity.id
_entity.type
_entity.pdbx_description
1 polymer ?
#
loop_
_entity_poly.entity_id
_entity_poly.type
_entity_poly.pdbx_seq_one_letter_code
_entity_poly.pdbx_strand_id
1 'polypeptide(L)'
;KRVPHVRSTLPLVQGTASVESAGRERKVIVSGTGSEMTETLSFRVALGNFLPADNPNAPRAYAVLGSRLRSELFDERNPLGERVRIGGQRYTVVGVMESKGTMFGFDLDDAAYIPVAKGLELFNRDGLFEIDVVYDEGAPVDEVVEGIRRVLIARHGSEDFTITTQQEMMDVLGSVLDVITFAVGALGGISMLVGGVGIFTIMTIAVRERTAEIGLLQAVGAHRRQIRNIFLGESMILAAIGGLSGIALGFAIIGLLSLLVPALPVSPSWPYML
;
A
#
# COMPACT_ATOMS: atom_id res chain seq x y z
N LYS A 1 -9.56 33.21 7.81
CA LYS A 1 -10.53 32.54 8.72
C LYS A 1 -9.97 31.17 9.06
N ARG A 2 -9.92 30.79 10.32
CA ARG A 2 -9.50 29.45 10.74
C ARG A 2 -10.67 28.49 10.54
N VAL A 3 -10.41 27.33 9.96
CA VAL A 3 -11.37 26.22 9.92
C VAL A 3 -11.42 25.59 11.29
N PRO A 4 -12.61 25.37 11.90
CA PRO A 4 -12.72 24.68 13.18
C PRO A 4 -12.10 23.28 13.09
N HIS A 5 -11.58 22.77 14.20
CA HIS A 5 -11.00 21.44 14.34
C HIS A 5 -9.73 21.17 13.53
N VAL A 6 -9.21 22.12 12.75
CA VAL A 6 -7.92 21.95 12.07
C VAL A 6 -6.79 22.26 13.05
N ARG A 7 -5.91 21.27 13.27
CA ARG A 7 -4.71 21.36 14.13
C ARG A 7 -3.54 21.96 13.40
N SER A 8 -3.20 21.35 12.28
CA SER A 8 -2.06 21.76 11.46
C SER A 8 -2.34 21.57 9.98
N THR A 9 -1.59 22.29 9.18
CA THR A 9 -1.60 22.15 7.71
C THR A 9 -0.17 22.00 7.26
N LEU A 10 0.08 21.00 6.43
CA LEU A 10 1.38 20.70 5.86
C LEU A 10 1.33 20.99 4.36
N PRO A 11 1.89 22.12 3.90
CA PRO A 11 2.03 22.39 2.48
C PRO A 11 3.11 21.50 1.87
N LEU A 12 2.85 20.93 0.70
CA LEU A 12 3.77 20.06 0.00
C LEU A 12 3.95 20.51 -1.45
N VAL A 13 5.22 20.61 -1.86
CA VAL A 13 5.65 20.72 -3.25
C VAL A 13 6.62 19.60 -3.53
N GLN A 14 6.39 18.85 -4.57
CA GLN A 14 7.23 17.69 -4.89
C GLN A 14 7.72 17.73 -6.32
N GLY A 15 8.94 17.31 -6.53
CA GLY A 15 9.55 17.14 -7.83
C GLY A 15 10.82 16.30 -7.75
N THR A 16 11.46 16.06 -8.88
CA THR A 16 12.72 15.33 -8.94
C THR A 16 13.84 16.27 -9.32
N ALA A 17 14.93 16.26 -8.58
CA ALA A 17 16.11 17.04 -8.88
C ALA A 17 17.40 16.30 -8.55
N SER A 18 18.49 16.69 -9.15
CA SER A 18 19.83 16.21 -8.78
C SER A 18 20.29 16.88 -7.48
N VAL A 19 20.82 16.08 -6.59
CA VAL A 19 21.52 16.52 -5.37
C VAL A 19 22.99 16.19 -5.52
N GLU A 20 23.84 17.24 -5.43
CA GLU A 20 25.28 17.15 -5.63
C GLU A 20 26.03 17.52 -4.36
N SER A 21 27.05 16.76 -4.02
CA SER A 21 28.00 17.06 -2.94
C SER A 21 29.34 16.41 -3.18
N ALA A 22 30.43 17.14 -3.00
CA ALA A 22 31.81 16.64 -3.06
C ALA A 22 32.14 15.79 -4.31
N GLY A 23 31.58 16.18 -5.46
CA GLY A 23 31.79 15.47 -6.74
C GLY A 23 30.92 14.24 -6.95
N ARG A 24 29.98 13.95 -6.05
CA ARG A 24 28.95 12.92 -6.22
C ARG A 24 27.63 13.59 -6.55
N GLU A 25 26.84 12.91 -7.39
CA GLU A 25 25.51 13.36 -7.80
C GLU A 25 24.52 12.22 -7.70
N ARG A 26 23.30 12.53 -7.22
CA ARG A 26 22.20 11.59 -7.18
C ARG A 26 20.88 12.28 -7.51
N LYS A 27 20.11 11.69 -8.40
CA LYS A 27 18.78 12.18 -8.76
C LYS A 27 17.76 11.57 -7.82
N VAL A 28 17.08 12.41 -7.06
CA VAL A 28 16.16 12.01 -5.99
C VAL A 28 14.86 12.82 -6.01
N ILE A 29 13.90 12.38 -5.24
CA ILE A 29 12.70 13.17 -4.95
C ILE A 29 13.10 14.31 -3.99
N VAL A 30 12.72 15.53 -4.35
CA VAL A 30 12.89 16.69 -3.50
C VAL A 30 11.51 17.19 -3.09
N SER A 31 11.27 17.23 -1.79
CA SER A 31 10.01 17.69 -1.19
C SER A 31 10.20 19.04 -0.52
N GLY A 32 9.53 20.06 -1.06
CA GLY A 32 9.38 21.35 -0.40
C GLY A 32 8.25 21.29 0.62
N THR A 33 8.55 21.51 1.91
CA THR A 33 7.59 21.30 2.99
C THR A 33 7.77 22.29 4.14
N GLY A 34 6.86 22.27 5.13
CA GLY A 34 6.93 23.05 6.35
C GLY A 34 7.63 22.32 7.49
N SER A 35 7.88 23.06 8.58
CA SER A 35 8.46 22.51 9.81
C SER A 35 7.57 21.47 10.50
N GLU A 36 6.27 21.52 10.22
CA GLU A 36 5.23 20.69 10.82
C GLU A 36 5.27 19.23 10.34
N MET A 37 6.05 18.93 9.29
CA MET A 37 6.11 17.60 8.68
C MET A 37 6.49 16.49 9.67
N THR A 38 7.43 16.77 10.59
CA THR A 38 7.87 15.76 11.57
C THR A 38 6.77 15.38 12.56
N GLU A 39 5.94 16.33 12.95
CA GLU A 39 4.80 16.07 13.84
C GLU A 39 3.65 15.43 13.08
N THR A 40 3.32 15.96 11.91
CA THR A 40 2.19 15.51 11.08
C THR A 40 2.37 14.06 10.61
N LEU A 41 3.56 13.69 10.14
CA LEU A 41 3.85 12.37 9.59
C LEU A 41 4.59 11.45 10.57
N SER A 42 4.79 11.88 11.82
CA SER A 42 5.56 11.15 12.85
C SER A 42 6.95 10.73 12.33
N PHE A 43 7.63 11.64 11.64
CA PHE A 43 8.99 11.45 11.15
C PHE A 43 9.99 11.85 12.22
N ARG A 44 11.08 11.09 12.32
CA ARG A 44 12.17 11.37 13.25
C ARG A 44 13.42 11.81 12.50
N VAL A 45 14.20 12.67 13.18
CA VAL A 45 15.50 13.13 12.69
C VAL A 45 16.58 12.36 13.43
N ALA A 46 17.47 11.69 12.68
CA ALA A 46 18.58 10.94 13.22
C ALA A 46 19.77 11.83 13.61
N LEU A 47 20.03 12.89 12.83
CA LEU A 47 21.13 13.83 13.07
C LEU A 47 20.65 15.26 12.84
N GLY A 48 21.04 16.18 13.73
CA GLY A 48 20.67 17.60 13.63
C GLY A 48 19.21 17.87 13.95
N ASN A 49 18.61 18.78 13.20
CA ASN A 49 17.21 19.18 13.35
C ASN A 49 16.50 19.16 12.00
N PHE A 50 15.18 19.05 12.04
CA PHE A 50 14.37 19.27 10.84
C PHE A 50 14.39 20.74 10.41
N LEU A 51 13.72 21.05 9.30
CA LEU A 51 13.59 22.41 8.81
C LEU A 51 12.97 23.30 9.91
N PRO A 52 13.58 24.42 10.24
CA PRO A 52 13.01 25.36 11.20
C PRO A 52 11.76 26.03 10.61
N ALA A 53 10.87 26.49 11.47
CA ALA A 53 9.80 27.38 11.05
C ALA A 53 10.42 28.60 10.36
N ASP A 54 10.03 28.82 9.11
CA ASP A 54 10.66 29.83 8.27
C ASP A 54 9.66 30.89 7.82
N ASN A 55 10.18 32.08 7.49
CA ASN A 55 9.35 33.11 6.89
C ASN A 55 9.13 32.76 5.40
N PRO A 56 7.90 32.53 4.96
CA PRO A 56 7.61 32.21 3.55
C PRO A 56 8.13 33.24 2.55
N ASN A 57 8.26 34.52 2.99
CA ASN A 57 8.73 35.62 2.13
C ASN A 57 10.26 35.75 2.10
N ALA A 58 10.98 35.03 2.98
CA ALA A 58 12.44 35.05 3.03
C ALA A 58 12.97 33.67 3.45
N PRO A 59 12.72 32.64 2.65
CA PRO A 59 13.07 31.27 3.02
C PRO A 59 14.57 31.06 3.00
N ARG A 60 15.08 30.42 4.07
CA ARG A 60 16.49 30.07 4.17
C ARG A 60 16.77 28.84 3.32
N ALA A 61 17.93 28.80 2.67
CA ALA A 61 18.35 27.67 1.86
C ALA A 61 18.88 26.52 2.74
N TYR A 62 18.01 25.87 3.48
CA TYR A 62 18.29 24.70 4.29
C TYR A 62 17.79 23.44 3.63
N ALA A 63 18.48 22.32 3.89
CA ALA A 63 18.08 21.00 3.43
C ALA A 63 18.21 19.98 4.55
N VAL A 64 17.29 19.04 4.58
CA VAL A 64 17.36 17.82 5.39
C VAL A 64 17.43 16.65 4.41
N LEU A 65 18.36 15.72 4.64
CA LEU A 65 18.60 14.60 3.75
C LEU A 65 17.96 13.34 4.31
N GLY A 66 17.42 12.50 3.43
CA GLY A 66 17.05 11.14 3.77
C GLY A 66 18.29 10.30 4.12
N SER A 67 18.10 9.24 4.87
CA SER A 67 19.18 8.39 5.39
C SER A 67 20.04 7.79 4.28
N ARG A 68 19.39 7.29 3.20
CA ARG A 68 20.06 6.69 2.04
C ARG A 68 20.77 7.76 1.20
N LEU A 69 20.12 8.89 0.95
CA LEU A 69 20.76 9.99 0.21
C LEU A 69 22.02 10.48 0.93
N ARG A 70 21.95 10.59 2.27
CA ARG A 70 23.10 10.95 3.10
C ARG A 70 24.24 9.96 2.92
N SER A 71 23.98 8.65 3.02
CA SER A 71 25.03 7.63 2.90
C SER A 71 25.68 7.61 1.50
N GLU A 72 24.91 7.83 0.45
CA GLU A 72 25.40 7.86 -0.93
C GLU A 72 26.28 9.10 -1.24
N LEU A 73 25.95 10.27 -0.66
CA LEU A 73 26.69 11.51 -0.92
C LEU A 73 27.86 11.71 0.03
N PHE A 74 27.75 11.27 1.28
CA PHE A 74 28.72 11.60 2.33
C PHE A 74 29.43 10.38 2.93
N ASP A 75 29.03 9.15 2.57
CA ASP A 75 29.46 7.93 3.26
C ASP A 75 29.19 8.03 4.77
N GLU A 76 30.21 7.88 5.60
CA GLU A 76 30.09 8.00 7.05
C GLU A 76 30.37 9.43 7.58
N ARG A 77 30.73 10.37 6.72
CA ARG A 77 31.02 11.75 7.13
C ARG A 77 29.76 12.43 7.66
N ASN A 78 29.95 13.32 8.61
CA ASN A 78 28.86 14.16 9.13
C ASN A 78 28.49 15.24 8.09
N PRO A 79 27.26 15.24 7.56
CA PRO A 79 26.83 16.19 6.56
C PRO A 79 26.36 17.54 7.16
N LEU A 80 26.20 17.64 8.49
CA LEU A 80 25.65 18.85 9.12
C LEU A 80 26.55 20.07 8.89
N GLY A 81 25.95 21.15 8.41
CA GLY A 81 26.64 22.39 8.08
C GLY A 81 27.30 22.37 6.70
N GLU A 82 27.41 21.20 6.05
CA GLU A 82 27.95 21.11 4.71
C GLU A 82 26.97 21.68 3.67
N ARG A 83 27.52 22.06 2.52
CA ARG A 83 26.74 22.62 1.42
C ARG A 83 26.48 21.55 0.36
N VAL A 84 25.22 21.38 0.02
CA VAL A 84 24.76 20.55 -1.11
C VAL A 84 24.19 21.46 -2.20
N ARG A 85 24.25 21.00 -3.44
CA ARG A 85 23.57 21.66 -4.56
C ARG A 85 22.35 20.82 -4.94
N ILE A 86 21.17 21.40 -4.88
CA ILE A 86 19.90 20.75 -5.26
C ILE A 86 19.34 21.49 -6.46
N GLY A 87 19.21 20.82 -7.60
CA GLY A 87 18.75 21.44 -8.83
C GLY A 87 19.54 22.70 -9.23
N GLY A 88 20.84 22.73 -8.98
CA GLY A 88 21.72 23.88 -9.24
C GLY A 88 21.78 24.93 -8.14
N GLN A 89 20.86 24.96 -7.18
CA GLN A 89 20.85 25.91 -6.06
C GLN A 89 21.58 25.34 -4.84
N ARG A 90 22.24 26.21 -4.07
CA ARG A 90 23.03 25.84 -2.88
C ARG A 90 22.16 25.83 -1.62
N TYR A 91 22.22 24.72 -0.86
CA TYR A 91 21.56 24.55 0.43
C TYR A 91 22.56 24.13 1.49
N THR A 92 22.31 24.51 2.74
CA THR A 92 23.07 24.02 3.89
C THR A 92 22.31 22.88 4.55
N VAL A 93 22.99 21.75 4.77
CA VAL A 93 22.41 20.58 5.43
C VAL A 93 22.25 20.87 6.92
N VAL A 94 21.02 20.80 7.43
CA VAL A 94 20.68 21.03 8.85
C VAL A 94 20.26 19.77 9.58
N GLY A 95 19.94 18.70 8.85
CA GLY A 95 19.54 17.43 9.46
C GLY A 95 19.60 16.26 8.50
N VAL A 96 19.47 15.08 9.09
CA VAL A 96 19.33 13.79 8.39
C VAL A 96 18.16 13.04 9.00
N MET A 97 17.25 12.55 8.17
CA MET A 97 16.12 11.76 8.62
C MET A 97 16.53 10.38 9.11
N GLU A 98 15.79 9.85 10.09
CA GLU A 98 15.84 8.43 10.44
C GLU A 98 15.30 7.59 9.27
N SER A 99 15.88 6.39 9.08
CA SER A 99 15.40 5.49 8.02
C SER A 99 13.97 5.05 8.29
N LYS A 100 13.12 5.22 7.29
CA LYS A 100 11.70 4.84 7.33
C LYS A 100 11.31 3.89 6.19
N GLY A 101 12.20 3.73 5.22
CA GLY A 101 12.01 2.87 4.07
C GLY A 101 11.07 3.46 3.03
N THR A 102 10.41 2.58 2.29
CA THR A 102 9.47 2.95 1.21
C THR A 102 8.06 3.03 1.76
N MET A 103 7.39 4.17 1.54
CA MET A 103 6.00 4.38 1.89
C MET A 103 5.22 4.84 0.67
N PHE A 104 4.09 4.19 0.37
CA PHE A 104 3.24 4.47 -0.82
C PHE A 104 4.00 4.48 -2.16
N GLY A 105 5.06 3.64 -2.28
CA GLY A 105 5.87 3.58 -3.51
C GLY A 105 6.98 4.62 -3.59
N PHE A 106 7.10 5.53 -2.63
CA PHE A 106 8.18 6.52 -2.53
C PHE A 106 9.23 6.07 -1.53
N ASP A 107 10.50 6.09 -1.93
CA ASP A 107 11.63 5.84 -1.04
C ASP A 107 11.93 7.13 -0.27
N LEU A 108 11.46 7.19 0.98
CA LEU A 108 11.64 8.35 1.85
C LEU A 108 13.09 8.49 2.33
N ASP A 109 13.84 7.42 2.28
CA ASP A 109 15.26 7.41 2.63
C ASP A 109 16.12 8.00 1.52
N ASP A 110 15.63 7.97 0.26
CA ASP A 110 16.29 8.54 -0.90
C ASP A 110 15.63 9.85 -1.35
N ALA A 111 15.45 10.76 -0.43
CA ALA A 111 14.77 12.03 -0.64
C ALA A 111 15.53 13.19 0.00
N ALA A 112 15.27 14.41 -0.48
CA ALA A 112 15.73 15.65 0.16
C ALA A 112 14.52 16.54 0.51
N TYR A 113 14.58 17.16 1.66
CA TYR A 113 13.53 18.04 2.18
C TYR A 113 14.06 19.48 2.28
N ILE A 114 13.32 20.40 1.69
CA ILE A 114 13.68 21.84 1.65
C ILE A 114 12.45 22.68 2.06
N PRO A 115 12.60 23.95 2.42
CA PRO A 115 11.47 24.82 2.70
C PRO A 115 10.52 24.92 1.49
N VAL A 116 9.20 24.92 1.75
CA VAL A 116 8.17 24.89 0.69
C VAL A 116 8.35 26.02 -0.33
N ALA A 117 8.69 27.22 0.11
CA ALA A 117 8.91 28.35 -0.79
C ALA A 117 10.13 28.14 -1.70
N LYS A 118 11.17 27.45 -1.19
CA LYS A 118 12.32 27.04 -2.03
C LYS A 118 11.95 25.92 -2.99
N GLY A 119 11.01 25.05 -2.63
CA GLY A 119 10.46 24.04 -3.53
C GLY A 119 9.69 24.65 -4.69
N LEU A 120 8.83 25.63 -4.42
CA LEU A 120 8.10 26.40 -5.45
C LEU A 120 9.09 27.07 -6.42
N GLU A 121 10.11 27.76 -5.89
CA GLU A 121 11.17 28.41 -6.67
C GLU A 121 11.94 27.39 -7.53
N LEU A 122 12.37 26.27 -6.92
CA LEU A 122 13.18 25.23 -7.58
C LEU A 122 12.45 24.59 -8.76
N PHE A 123 11.17 24.32 -8.60
CA PHE A 123 10.35 23.67 -9.62
C PHE A 123 9.56 24.64 -10.52
N ASN A 124 9.78 25.94 -10.32
CA ASN A 124 9.06 27.01 -11.04
C ASN A 124 7.54 26.79 -11.04
N ARG A 125 6.98 26.60 -9.83
CA ARG A 125 5.55 26.36 -9.63
C ARG A 125 4.91 27.50 -8.86
N ASP A 126 3.75 27.93 -9.31
CA ASP A 126 2.94 28.98 -8.66
C ASP A 126 2.00 28.39 -7.60
N GLY A 127 1.79 27.07 -7.59
CA GLY A 127 0.87 26.38 -6.70
C GLY A 127 1.51 25.19 -6.00
N LEU A 128 0.95 24.85 -4.85
CA LEU A 128 1.31 23.65 -4.08
C LEU A 128 0.84 22.38 -4.85
N PHE A 129 1.57 21.29 -4.63
CA PHE A 129 1.15 19.98 -5.11
C PHE A 129 -0.03 19.45 -4.28
N GLU A 130 0.10 19.60 -2.95
CA GLU A 130 -0.84 19.07 -1.97
C GLU A 130 -0.78 19.90 -0.69
N ILE A 131 -1.84 19.88 0.08
CA ILE A 131 -1.89 20.41 1.45
C ILE A 131 -2.51 19.32 2.32
N ASP A 132 -1.69 18.67 3.15
CA ASP A 132 -2.20 17.77 4.17
C ASP A 132 -2.80 18.57 5.32
N VAL A 133 -3.99 18.17 5.75
CA VAL A 133 -4.68 18.79 6.86
C VAL A 133 -4.88 17.78 7.97
N VAL A 134 -4.31 18.09 9.13
CA VAL A 134 -4.54 17.32 10.36
C VAL A 134 -5.62 18.02 11.18
N TYR A 135 -6.61 17.25 11.57
CA TYR A 135 -7.74 17.72 12.36
C TYR A 135 -7.89 16.94 13.68
N ASP A 136 -8.73 17.44 14.58
CA ASP A 136 -8.92 16.84 15.90
C ASP A 136 -9.58 15.46 15.81
N GLU A 137 -9.10 14.51 16.61
CA GLU A 137 -9.70 13.18 16.74
C GLU A 137 -11.18 13.29 17.19
N GLY A 138 -12.07 12.64 16.44
CA GLY A 138 -13.51 12.67 16.71
C GLY A 138 -14.24 13.89 16.14
N ALA A 139 -13.58 14.81 15.46
CA ALA A 139 -14.26 15.88 14.74
C ALA A 139 -15.08 15.32 13.56
N PRO A 140 -16.27 15.89 13.26
CA PRO A 140 -17.03 15.52 12.08
C PRO A 140 -16.25 15.85 10.80
N VAL A 141 -15.80 14.84 10.07
CA VAL A 141 -14.98 15.00 8.86
C VAL A 141 -15.66 15.90 7.84
N ASP A 142 -16.96 15.73 7.67
CA ASP A 142 -17.77 16.53 6.71
C ASP A 142 -17.74 18.02 7.03
N GLU A 143 -17.79 18.41 8.30
CA GLU A 143 -17.69 19.80 8.73
C GLU A 143 -16.32 20.42 8.42
N VAL A 144 -15.27 19.63 8.63
CA VAL A 144 -13.89 20.04 8.33
C VAL A 144 -13.72 20.21 6.83
N VAL A 145 -14.18 19.25 6.02
CA VAL A 145 -14.14 19.29 4.56
C VAL A 145 -14.89 20.49 4.02
N GLU A 146 -16.12 20.73 4.47
CA GLU A 146 -16.91 21.89 4.07
C GLU A 146 -16.30 23.23 4.53
N GLY A 147 -15.64 23.22 5.68
CA GLY A 147 -14.89 24.36 6.18
C GLY A 147 -13.70 24.70 5.29
N ILE A 148 -12.91 23.69 4.89
CA ILE A 148 -11.79 23.84 3.96
C ILE A 148 -12.27 24.30 2.60
N ARG A 149 -13.32 23.66 2.04
CA ARG A 149 -13.91 24.00 0.75
C ARG A 149 -14.31 25.46 0.69
N ARG A 150 -15.04 25.96 1.68
CA ARG A 150 -15.44 27.37 1.76
C ARG A 150 -14.26 28.34 1.80
N VAL A 151 -13.20 28.01 2.54
CA VAL A 151 -12.00 28.85 2.63
C VAL A 151 -11.27 28.90 1.30
N LEU A 152 -11.11 27.76 0.63
CA LEU A 152 -10.40 27.67 -0.65
C LEU A 152 -11.19 28.34 -1.78
N ILE A 153 -12.49 28.10 -1.90
CA ILE A 153 -13.36 28.78 -2.88
C ILE A 153 -13.34 30.30 -2.67
N ALA A 154 -13.37 30.75 -1.42
CA ALA A 154 -13.30 32.19 -1.13
C ALA A 154 -11.95 32.82 -1.54
N ARG A 155 -10.88 32.05 -1.64
CA ARG A 155 -9.55 32.51 -2.08
C ARG A 155 -9.33 32.38 -3.58
N HIS A 156 -9.77 31.27 -4.18
CA HIS A 156 -9.52 30.94 -5.58
C HIS A 156 -10.62 31.50 -6.51
N GLY A 157 -11.81 31.75 -5.95
CA GLY A 157 -12.98 32.18 -6.73
C GLY A 157 -13.74 31.05 -7.40
N SER A 158 -13.18 29.85 -7.44
CA SER A 158 -13.77 28.63 -8.01
C SER A 158 -13.26 27.41 -7.26
N GLU A 159 -13.93 26.26 -7.44
CA GLU A 159 -13.49 24.97 -6.92
C GLU A 159 -12.52 24.30 -7.93
N ASP A 160 -11.26 24.69 -7.87
CA ASP A 160 -10.17 24.21 -8.72
C ASP A 160 -9.25 23.22 -8.00
N PHE A 161 -9.74 22.60 -6.95
CA PHE A 161 -9.03 21.66 -6.09
C PHE A 161 -9.90 20.43 -5.79
N THR A 162 -9.25 19.34 -5.39
CA THR A 162 -9.91 18.13 -4.90
C THR A 162 -9.57 17.94 -3.43
N ILE A 163 -10.57 17.63 -2.62
CA ILE A 163 -10.36 17.23 -1.21
C ILE A 163 -10.59 15.72 -1.15
N THR A 164 -9.60 15.00 -0.68
CA THR A 164 -9.67 13.55 -0.47
C THR A 164 -9.48 13.26 1.01
N THR A 165 -10.40 12.55 1.60
CA THR A 165 -10.30 12.14 3.00
C THR A 165 -9.60 10.79 3.10
N GLN A 166 -8.97 10.54 4.26
CA GLN A 166 -8.38 9.22 4.53
C GLN A 166 -9.43 8.10 4.47
N GLN A 167 -10.67 8.39 4.86
CA GLN A 167 -11.76 7.43 4.78
C GLN A 167 -12.08 7.07 3.33
N GLU A 168 -12.23 8.05 2.45
CA GLU A 168 -12.46 7.80 1.01
C GLU A 168 -11.33 6.97 0.39
N MET A 169 -10.08 7.25 0.76
CA MET A 169 -8.93 6.46 0.30
C MET A 169 -9.02 5.00 0.77
N MET A 170 -9.42 4.77 2.02
CA MET A 170 -9.63 3.41 2.56
C MET A 170 -10.79 2.71 1.87
N ASP A 171 -11.88 3.41 1.58
CA ASP A 171 -13.05 2.85 0.88
C ASP A 171 -12.70 2.44 -0.56
N VAL A 172 -11.90 3.25 -1.26
CA VAL A 172 -11.38 2.90 -2.59
C VAL A 172 -10.49 1.65 -2.53
N LEU A 173 -9.56 1.59 -1.57
CA LEU A 173 -8.73 0.41 -1.36
C LEU A 173 -9.58 -0.82 -1.02
N GLY A 174 -10.58 -0.68 -0.15
CA GLY A 174 -11.54 -1.73 0.18
C GLY A 174 -12.25 -2.24 -1.07
N SER A 175 -12.77 -1.35 -1.91
CA SER A 175 -13.45 -1.72 -3.16
C SER A 175 -12.53 -2.49 -4.12
N VAL A 176 -11.26 -2.09 -4.24
CA VAL A 176 -10.28 -2.83 -5.07
C VAL A 176 -10.03 -4.23 -4.52
N LEU A 177 -9.88 -4.36 -3.19
CA LEU A 177 -9.70 -5.66 -2.54
C LEU A 177 -10.93 -6.56 -2.70
N ASP A 178 -12.14 -6.01 -2.62
CA ASP A 178 -13.39 -6.74 -2.85
C ASP A 178 -13.48 -7.30 -4.28
N VAL A 179 -13.12 -6.49 -5.28
CA VAL A 179 -13.08 -6.93 -6.69
C VAL A 179 -12.08 -8.06 -6.89
N ILE A 180 -10.87 -7.94 -6.29
CA ILE A 180 -9.86 -8.99 -6.36
C ILE A 180 -10.35 -10.27 -5.67
N THR A 181 -10.95 -10.14 -4.48
CA THR A 181 -11.49 -11.26 -3.71
C THR A 181 -12.59 -11.97 -4.49
N PHE A 182 -13.51 -11.21 -5.09
CA PHE A 182 -14.55 -11.75 -5.97
C PHE A 182 -13.98 -12.49 -7.19
N ALA A 183 -12.98 -11.90 -7.84
CA ALA A 183 -12.33 -12.54 -9.00
C ALA A 183 -11.66 -13.87 -8.63
N VAL A 184 -10.93 -13.91 -7.50
CA VAL A 184 -10.31 -15.14 -6.99
C VAL A 184 -11.38 -16.18 -6.62
N GLY A 185 -12.47 -15.76 -5.96
CA GLY A 185 -13.59 -16.60 -5.62
C GLY A 185 -14.29 -17.20 -6.87
N ALA A 186 -14.47 -16.38 -7.91
CA ALA A 186 -15.04 -16.83 -9.19
C ALA A 186 -14.14 -17.86 -9.88
N LEU A 187 -12.82 -17.65 -9.90
CA LEU A 187 -11.84 -18.61 -10.42
C LEU A 187 -11.86 -19.92 -9.64
N GLY A 188 -11.97 -19.85 -8.31
CA GLY A 188 -12.15 -21.02 -7.45
C GLY A 188 -13.44 -21.79 -7.77
N GLY A 189 -14.54 -21.06 -7.94
CA GLY A 189 -15.84 -21.62 -8.33
C GLY A 189 -15.81 -22.33 -9.68
N ILE A 190 -15.19 -21.72 -10.68
CA ILE A 190 -14.99 -22.34 -12.00
C ILE A 190 -14.15 -23.62 -11.88
N SER A 191 -13.05 -23.57 -11.12
CA SER A 191 -12.20 -24.74 -10.91
C SER A 191 -12.94 -25.88 -10.22
N MET A 192 -13.83 -25.55 -9.26
CA MET A 192 -14.67 -26.53 -8.58
C MET A 192 -15.70 -27.16 -9.55
N LEU A 193 -16.29 -26.38 -10.45
CA LEU A 193 -17.21 -26.89 -11.48
C LEU A 193 -16.48 -27.85 -12.43
N VAL A 194 -15.29 -27.50 -12.90
CA VAL A 194 -14.47 -28.36 -13.78
C VAL A 194 -14.10 -29.67 -13.05
N GLY A 195 -13.67 -29.57 -11.80
CA GLY A 195 -13.40 -30.74 -10.95
C GLY A 195 -14.64 -31.62 -10.75
N GLY A 196 -15.80 -31.02 -10.52
CA GLY A 196 -17.08 -31.73 -10.40
C GLY A 196 -17.47 -32.49 -11.67
N VAL A 197 -17.33 -31.86 -12.84
CA VAL A 197 -17.53 -32.51 -14.14
C VAL A 197 -16.57 -33.69 -14.35
N GLY A 198 -15.31 -33.50 -13.93
CA GLY A 198 -14.28 -34.56 -13.95
C GLY A 198 -14.69 -35.78 -13.10
N ILE A 199 -15.09 -35.58 -11.86
CA ILE A 199 -15.57 -36.64 -10.96
C ILE A 199 -16.82 -37.32 -11.58
N PHE A 200 -17.77 -36.55 -12.06
CA PHE A 200 -18.98 -37.08 -12.70
C PHE A 200 -18.65 -37.98 -13.90
N THR A 201 -17.71 -37.56 -14.75
CA THR A 201 -17.28 -38.33 -15.92
C THR A 201 -16.62 -39.64 -15.51
N ILE A 202 -15.67 -39.60 -14.56
CA ILE A 202 -14.95 -40.78 -14.05
C ILE A 202 -15.96 -41.78 -13.44
N MET A 203 -16.89 -41.28 -12.62
CA MET A 203 -17.89 -42.14 -11.98
C MET A 203 -18.86 -42.73 -12.98
N THR A 204 -19.23 -42.04 -14.07
CA THR A 204 -20.05 -42.55 -15.13
C THR A 204 -19.35 -43.70 -15.86
N ILE A 205 -18.06 -43.58 -16.12
CA ILE A 205 -17.24 -44.63 -16.72
C ILE A 205 -17.15 -45.82 -15.79
N ALA A 206 -16.80 -45.60 -14.50
CA ALA A 206 -16.70 -46.66 -13.52
C ALA A 206 -17.97 -47.48 -13.33
N VAL A 207 -19.16 -46.83 -13.34
CA VAL A 207 -20.45 -47.52 -13.29
C VAL A 207 -20.68 -48.37 -14.54
N ARG A 208 -20.29 -47.86 -15.72
CA ARG A 208 -20.44 -48.63 -17.00
C ARG A 208 -19.51 -49.87 -17.02
N GLU A 209 -18.28 -49.73 -16.59
CA GLU A 209 -17.31 -50.82 -16.52
C GLU A 209 -17.72 -51.92 -15.54
N ARG A 210 -18.36 -51.56 -14.42
CA ARG A 210 -18.82 -52.48 -13.37
C ARG A 210 -20.26 -52.93 -13.51
N THR A 211 -20.86 -52.80 -14.72
CA THR A 211 -22.27 -53.15 -14.97
C THR A 211 -22.59 -54.61 -14.61
N ALA A 212 -21.67 -55.58 -14.89
CA ALA A 212 -21.82 -56.98 -14.54
C ALA A 212 -21.83 -57.21 -13.03
N GLU A 213 -20.99 -56.53 -12.28
CA GLU A 213 -20.94 -56.60 -10.80
C GLU A 213 -22.20 -56.03 -10.16
N ILE A 214 -22.69 -54.91 -10.71
CA ILE A 214 -23.95 -54.27 -10.32
C ILE A 214 -25.13 -55.22 -10.56
N GLY A 215 -25.15 -55.89 -11.72
CA GLY A 215 -26.17 -56.90 -12.04
C GLY A 215 -26.17 -58.10 -11.10
N LEU A 216 -24.97 -58.57 -10.73
CA LEU A 216 -24.82 -59.66 -9.75
C LEU A 216 -25.33 -59.25 -8.36
N LEU A 217 -24.99 -58.05 -7.89
CA LEU A 217 -25.48 -57.50 -6.61
C LEU A 217 -27.01 -57.39 -6.59
N GLN A 218 -27.64 -56.98 -7.72
CA GLN A 218 -29.09 -56.94 -7.84
C GLN A 218 -29.72 -58.31 -7.83
N ALA A 219 -29.07 -59.31 -8.47
CA ALA A 219 -29.56 -60.70 -8.50
C ALA A 219 -29.55 -61.35 -7.12
N VAL A 220 -28.60 -60.97 -6.25
CA VAL A 220 -28.49 -61.42 -4.84
C VAL A 220 -29.43 -60.62 -3.90
N GLY A 221 -30.19 -59.61 -4.45
CA GLY A 221 -31.22 -58.87 -3.69
C GLY A 221 -30.80 -57.48 -3.20
N ALA A 222 -29.68 -56.95 -3.65
CA ALA A 222 -29.29 -55.59 -3.28
C ALA A 222 -30.25 -54.54 -3.87
N HIS A 223 -30.72 -53.64 -3.03
CA HIS A 223 -31.59 -52.53 -3.45
C HIS A 223 -30.83 -51.46 -4.21
N ARG A 224 -31.45 -50.83 -5.20
CA ARG A 224 -30.84 -49.73 -5.99
C ARG A 224 -30.27 -48.58 -5.12
N ARG A 225 -30.89 -48.30 -3.96
CA ARG A 225 -30.39 -47.30 -2.98
C ARG A 225 -29.04 -47.70 -2.36
N GLN A 226 -28.83 -48.96 -2.07
CA GLN A 226 -27.59 -49.47 -1.51
C GLN A 226 -26.44 -49.33 -2.51
N ILE A 227 -26.67 -49.74 -3.75
CA ILE A 227 -25.70 -49.62 -4.85
C ILE A 227 -25.33 -48.15 -5.09
N ARG A 228 -26.33 -47.26 -5.18
CA ARG A 228 -26.11 -45.83 -5.34
C ARG A 228 -25.29 -45.26 -4.18
N ASN A 229 -25.57 -45.65 -2.95
CA ASN A 229 -24.86 -45.13 -1.77
C ASN A 229 -23.39 -45.60 -1.73
N ILE A 230 -23.04 -46.75 -2.27
CA ILE A 230 -21.65 -47.22 -2.41
C ILE A 230 -20.90 -46.29 -3.37
N PHE A 231 -21.42 -45.99 -4.55
CA PHE A 231 -20.79 -45.11 -5.53
C PHE A 231 -20.71 -43.66 -5.05
N LEU A 232 -21.76 -43.17 -4.34
CA LEU A 232 -21.71 -41.84 -3.70
C LEU A 232 -20.64 -41.79 -2.61
N GLY A 233 -20.53 -42.84 -1.77
CA GLY A 233 -19.48 -42.94 -0.76
C GLY A 233 -18.08 -42.90 -1.35
N GLU A 234 -17.84 -43.63 -2.44
CA GLU A 234 -16.57 -43.61 -3.16
C GLU A 234 -16.24 -42.23 -3.70
N SER A 235 -17.23 -41.55 -4.31
CA SER A 235 -17.05 -40.17 -4.78
C SER A 235 -16.75 -39.17 -3.63
N MET A 236 -17.43 -39.33 -2.50
CA MET A 236 -17.19 -38.46 -1.32
C MET A 236 -15.79 -38.64 -0.74
N ILE A 237 -15.30 -39.89 -0.68
CA ILE A 237 -13.94 -40.17 -0.22
C ILE A 237 -12.91 -39.56 -1.16
N LEU A 238 -13.08 -39.72 -2.47
CA LEU A 238 -12.18 -39.12 -3.46
C LEU A 238 -12.18 -37.58 -3.36
N ALA A 239 -13.36 -36.98 -3.25
CA ALA A 239 -13.48 -35.52 -3.08
C ALA A 239 -12.84 -35.04 -1.77
N ALA A 240 -12.99 -35.78 -0.68
CA ALA A 240 -12.37 -35.45 0.60
C ALA A 240 -10.83 -35.53 0.53
N ILE A 241 -10.29 -36.61 -0.08
CA ILE A 241 -8.83 -36.75 -0.26
C ILE A 241 -8.29 -35.61 -1.15
N GLY A 242 -8.99 -35.32 -2.27
CA GLY A 242 -8.62 -34.23 -3.17
C GLY A 242 -8.67 -32.86 -2.48
N GLY A 243 -9.71 -32.60 -1.70
CA GLY A 243 -9.87 -31.35 -0.94
C GLY A 243 -8.78 -31.17 0.13
N LEU A 244 -8.51 -32.21 0.93
CA LEU A 244 -7.46 -32.19 1.95
C LEU A 244 -6.07 -32.02 1.33
N SER A 245 -5.79 -32.69 0.23
CA SER A 245 -4.51 -32.55 -0.47
C SER A 245 -4.36 -31.15 -1.07
N GLY A 246 -5.44 -30.56 -1.60
CA GLY A 246 -5.45 -29.18 -2.10
C GLY A 246 -5.16 -28.16 -1.00
N ILE A 247 -5.79 -28.30 0.15
CA ILE A 247 -5.53 -27.45 1.33
C ILE A 247 -4.08 -27.61 1.80
N ALA A 248 -3.58 -28.83 1.91
CA ALA A 248 -2.21 -29.10 2.32
C ALA A 248 -1.19 -28.47 1.35
N LEU A 249 -1.44 -28.56 0.04
CA LEU A 249 -0.61 -27.94 -0.99
C LEU A 249 -0.65 -26.40 -0.87
N GLY A 250 -1.83 -25.81 -0.64
CA GLY A 250 -1.98 -24.38 -0.43
C GLY A 250 -1.15 -23.87 0.76
N PHE A 251 -1.21 -24.55 1.90
CA PHE A 251 -0.37 -24.22 3.06
C PHE A 251 1.13 -24.40 2.79
N ALA A 252 1.51 -25.44 2.04
CA ALA A 252 2.90 -25.67 1.67
C ALA A 252 3.44 -24.52 0.78
N ILE A 253 2.65 -24.05 -0.18
CA ILE A 253 3.01 -22.91 -1.05
C ILE A 253 3.14 -21.63 -0.21
N ILE A 254 2.18 -21.33 0.67
CA ILE A 254 2.23 -20.16 1.54
C ILE A 254 3.48 -20.23 2.44
N GLY A 255 3.77 -21.36 3.05
CA GLY A 255 4.95 -21.57 3.88
C GLY A 255 6.26 -21.40 3.10
N LEU A 256 6.31 -21.88 1.86
CA LEU A 256 7.48 -21.68 0.98
C LEU A 256 7.67 -20.22 0.61
N LEU A 257 6.58 -19.51 0.27
CA LEU A 257 6.64 -18.07 -0.03
C LEU A 257 7.13 -17.26 1.17
N SER A 258 6.65 -17.55 2.37
CA SER A 258 7.08 -16.84 3.59
C SER A 258 8.56 -17.05 3.91
N LEU A 259 9.13 -18.21 3.53
CA LEU A 259 10.57 -18.49 3.67
C LEU A 259 11.42 -17.75 2.62
N LEU A 260 10.92 -17.65 1.39
CA LEU A 260 11.65 -17.02 0.28
C LEU A 260 11.59 -15.49 0.29
N VAL A 261 10.50 -14.92 0.81
CA VAL A 261 10.25 -13.48 0.85
C VAL A 261 9.79 -13.05 2.25
N PRO A 262 10.75 -12.89 3.21
CA PRO A 262 10.42 -12.55 4.60
C PRO A 262 9.71 -11.20 4.79
N ALA A 263 9.74 -10.34 3.77
CA ALA A 263 9.10 -9.01 3.79
C ALA A 263 7.58 -9.03 3.51
N LEU A 264 7.01 -10.18 3.09
CA LEU A 264 5.57 -10.30 2.90
C LEU A 264 4.90 -10.69 4.22
N PRO A 265 4.03 -9.83 4.80
CA PRO A 265 3.25 -10.19 5.98
C PRO A 265 2.16 -11.19 5.58
N VAL A 266 2.52 -12.44 5.38
CA VAL A 266 1.56 -13.51 5.03
C VAL A 266 0.94 -14.03 6.32
N SER A 267 -0.09 -13.35 6.83
CA SER A 267 -0.94 -13.89 7.88
C SER A 267 -2.13 -14.62 7.26
N PRO A 268 -2.33 -15.91 7.51
CA PRO A 268 -3.53 -16.60 7.04
C PRO A 268 -4.75 -15.97 7.71
N SER A 269 -5.61 -15.35 6.92
CA SER A 269 -6.87 -14.79 7.40
C SER A 269 -7.88 -15.92 7.61
N TRP A 270 -8.00 -16.41 8.82
CA TRP A 270 -8.90 -17.48 9.23
C TRP A 270 -10.38 -17.31 8.82
N PRO A 271 -10.96 -16.10 8.70
CA PRO A 271 -12.36 -15.93 8.31
C PRO A 271 -12.72 -16.36 6.90
N TYR A 272 -11.73 -16.53 6.02
CA TYR A 272 -11.96 -16.90 4.61
C TYR A 272 -11.62 -18.37 4.29
N MET A 273 -11.31 -19.18 5.30
CA MET A 273 -10.97 -20.61 5.15
C MET A 273 -12.13 -21.57 5.48
N LEU A 274 -13.25 -21.07 5.92
CA LEU A 274 -14.50 -21.82 6.16
C LEU A 274 -15.58 -21.36 5.20
#